data_59359be7d79b6526262b54494455d9ab
#
_entry.id   59359be7d79b6526262b54494455d9ab
#
_cell.length_a   1.000
_cell.length_b   1.000
_cell.length_c   1.000
_cell.angle_alpha   90.00
_cell.angle_beta   90.00
_cell.angle_gamma   90.00
#
_symmetry.space_group_name_H-M   'P 1'
#
loop_
_entity.id
_entity.type
_entity.pdbx_description
1 polymer ?
#
loop_
_entity_poly.entity_id
_entity_poly.type
_entity_poly.pdbx_seq_one_letter_code
_entity_poly.pdbx_strand_id
1 'polypeptide(L)'
;EGEATLLPVLGSGIQLYVAWMLYFYTSVALRENVLVMNGSNIRAWWMQHHYISIVVGLLMLTMPVESDAFKHFGEGMLLFNIMQGLVMILQTYYQRRRLYTRIALGKSSKMDVASADSSAASGQMLLFPVLFLLQAYQLYMGLIMIVYHAGALASPEGWLDEFPQSSDLRSSRTVFFCGVFFIVLGLGNFFSTLATLNAK
;
A
#
# COMPACT_ATOMS: atom_id res chain seq x y z
N GLU A 1 -19.87 -9.58 27.84
CA GLU A 1 -19.88 -10.79 26.97
C GLU A 1 -19.86 -10.43 25.47
N GLY A 2 -20.45 -9.31 25.03
CA GLY A 2 -20.48 -8.88 23.62
C GLY A 2 -19.12 -8.42 23.07
N GLU A 3 -18.25 -7.78 23.86
CA GLU A 3 -16.92 -7.34 23.43
C GLU A 3 -15.94 -8.48 23.20
N ALA A 4 -16.02 -9.54 24.01
CA ALA A 4 -15.12 -10.70 23.91
C ALA A 4 -15.32 -11.51 22.62
N THR A 5 -16.48 -11.42 21.98
CA THR A 5 -16.77 -12.12 20.72
C THR A 5 -16.52 -11.27 19.47
N LEU A 6 -16.56 -9.94 19.59
CA LEU A 6 -16.35 -9.04 18.46
C LEU A 6 -14.88 -8.93 18.04
N LEU A 7 -13.95 -8.93 18.98
CA LEU A 7 -12.51 -8.80 18.70
C LEU A 7 -11.94 -9.91 17.78
N PRO A 8 -12.18 -11.21 18.04
CA PRO A 8 -11.67 -12.27 17.15
C PRO A 8 -12.36 -12.24 15.76
N VAL A 9 -13.63 -11.87 15.69
CA VAL A 9 -14.34 -11.73 14.40
C VAL A 9 -13.77 -10.59 13.56
N LEU A 10 -13.53 -9.44 14.19
CA LEU A 10 -12.91 -8.29 13.51
C LEU A 10 -11.49 -8.62 13.05
N GLY A 11 -10.69 -9.27 13.91
CA GLY A 11 -9.33 -9.69 13.58
C GLY A 11 -9.28 -10.67 12.41
N SER A 12 -10.17 -11.67 12.39
CA SER A 12 -10.30 -12.60 11.27
C SER A 12 -10.74 -11.88 9.99
N GLY A 13 -11.62 -10.90 10.09
CA GLY A 13 -12.05 -10.06 8.97
C GLY A 13 -10.89 -9.26 8.38
N ILE A 14 -10.04 -8.67 9.22
CA ILE A 14 -8.84 -7.95 8.78
C ILE A 14 -7.86 -8.91 8.07
N GLN A 15 -7.63 -10.10 8.61
CA GLN A 15 -6.75 -11.09 7.96
C GLN A 15 -7.28 -11.54 6.59
N LEU A 16 -8.58 -11.80 6.46
CA LEU A 16 -9.20 -12.13 5.17
C LEU A 16 -9.04 -10.97 4.17
N TYR A 17 -9.22 -9.74 4.63
CA TYR A 17 -9.00 -8.56 3.80
C TYR A 17 -7.54 -8.44 3.35
N VAL A 18 -6.57 -8.64 4.25
CA VAL A 18 -5.13 -8.61 3.92
C VAL A 18 -4.77 -9.73 2.93
N ALA A 19 -5.31 -10.94 3.10
CA ALA A 19 -5.13 -12.04 2.16
C ALA A 19 -5.69 -11.71 0.77
N TRP A 20 -6.87 -11.07 0.71
CA TRP A 20 -7.45 -10.59 -0.54
C TRP A 20 -6.60 -9.50 -1.19
N MET A 21 -6.09 -8.54 -0.42
CA MET A 21 -5.18 -7.50 -0.92
C MET A 21 -3.86 -8.09 -1.44
N LEU A 22 -3.32 -9.10 -0.76
CA LEU A 22 -2.12 -9.81 -1.21
C LEU A 22 -2.36 -10.49 -2.57
N TYR A 23 -3.49 -11.18 -2.73
CA TYR A 23 -3.90 -11.75 -4.01
C TYR A 23 -4.02 -10.67 -5.10
N PHE A 24 -4.68 -9.55 -4.78
CA PHE A 24 -4.86 -8.42 -5.70
C PHE A 24 -3.52 -7.84 -6.16
N TYR A 25 -2.62 -7.49 -5.24
CA TYR A 25 -1.31 -6.92 -5.58
C TYR A 25 -0.44 -7.90 -6.38
N THR A 26 -0.46 -9.19 -6.03
CA THR A 26 0.25 -10.23 -6.78
C THR A 26 -0.28 -10.35 -8.21
N SER A 27 -1.59 -10.36 -8.37
CA SER A 27 -2.24 -10.44 -9.70
C SER A 27 -1.92 -9.22 -10.56
N VAL A 28 -1.93 -8.02 -9.97
CA VAL A 28 -1.59 -6.78 -10.68
C VAL A 28 -0.11 -6.77 -11.06
N ALA A 29 0.79 -7.14 -10.15
CA ALA A 29 2.23 -7.21 -10.42
C ALA A 29 2.56 -8.18 -11.56
N LEU A 30 1.95 -9.37 -11.55
CA LEU A 30 2.13 -10.35 -12.63
C LEU A 30 1.64 -9.81 -13.98
N ARG A 31 0.44 -9.23 -14.01
CA ARG A 31 -0.12 -8.63 -15.23
C ARG A 31 0.77 -7.52 -15.77
N GLU A 32 1.26 -6.64 -14.91
CA GLU A 32 2.10 -5.51 -15.32
C GLU A 32 3.48 -5.97 -15.80
N ASN A 33 4.07 -7.01 -15.20
CA ASN A 33 5.29 -7.62 -15.73
C ASN A 33 5.10 -8.12 -17.16
N VAL A 34 4.00 -8.83 -17.42
CA VAL A 34 3.69 -9.31 -18.79
C VAL A 34 3.53 -8.12 -19.75
N LEU A 35 2.86 -7.04 -19.33
CA LEU A 35 2.68 -5.86 -20.16
C LEU A 35 4.01 -5.16 -20.47
N VAL A 36 4.91 -5.03 -19.48
CA VAL A 36 6.24 -4.44 -19.68
C VAL A 36 7.07 -5.28 -20.65
N MET A 37 7.04 -6.60 -20.52
CA MET A 37 7.73 -7.51 -21.46
C MET A 37 7.18 -7.40 -22.89
N ASN A 38 5.93 -7.00 -23.05
CA ASN A 38 5.29 -6.74 -24.35
C ASN A 38 5.41 -5.28 -24.82
N GLY A 39 6.31 -4.49 -24.20
CA GLY A 39 6.63 -3.13 -24.64
C GLY A 39 5.75 -2.03 -24.06
N SER A 40 4.99 -2.30 -23.00
CA SER A 40 4.25 -1.25 -22.27
C SER A 40 5.21 -0.34 -21.49
N ASN A 41 4.97 0.97 -21.53
CA ASN A 41 5.76 1.96 -20.80
C ASN A 41 5.19 2.20 -19.40
N ILE A 42 5.21 1.17 -18.54
CA ILE A 42 4.81 1.29 -17.13
C ILE A 42 5.99 1.83 -16.33
N ARG A 43 5.74 2.79 -15.44
CA ARG A 43 6.78 3.38 -14.58
C ARG A 43 7.38 2.32 -13.65
N ALA A 44 8.71 2.30 -13.53
CA ALA A 44 9.42 1.36 -12.66
C ALA A 44 8.97 1.47 -11.20
N TRP A 45 8.74 2.70 -10.69
CA TRP A 45 8.23 2.90 -9.33
C TRP A 45 6.89 2.19 -9.09
N TRP A 46 5.99 2.23 -10.07
CA TRP A 46 4.67 1.60 -9.95
C TRP A 46 4.78 0.08 -9.78
N MET A 47 5.70 -0.56 -10.50
CA MET A 47 6.03 -1.96 -10.33
C MET A 47 6.61 -2.27 -8.94
N GLN A 48 7.60 -1.47 -8.51
CA GLN A 48 8.24 -1.62 -7.19
C GLN A 48 7.24 -1.43 -6.05
N HIS A 49 6.32 -0.48 -6.18
CA HIS A 49 5.24 -0.25 -5.22
C HIS A 49 4.41 -1.53 -4.99
N HIS A 50 4.05 -2.27 -6.03
CA HIS A 50 3.30 -3.52 -5.89
C HIS A 50 4.11 -4.60 -5.16
N TYR A 51 5.38 -4.75 -5.45
CA TYR A 51 6.24 -5.72 -4.75
C TYR A 51 6.41 -5.38 -3.27
N ILE A 52 6.62 -4.11 -2.93
CA ILE A 52 6.71 -3.68 -1.54
C ILE A 52 5.36 -3.93 -0.83
N SER A 53 4.24 -3.64 -1.47
CA SER A 53 2.90 -3.90 -0.92
C SER A 53 2.64 -5.38 -0.67
N ILE A 54 3.15 -6.29 -1.53
CA ILE A 54 3.11 -7.73 -1.33
C ILE A 54 3.89 -8.11 -0.06
N VAL A 55 5.10 -7.58 0.11
CA VAL A 55 5.92 -7.84 1.31
C VAL A 55 5.19 -7.37 2.58
N VAL A 56 4.61 -6.17 2.58
CA VAL A 56 3.82 -5.66 3.72
C VAL A 56 2.63 -6.57 4.01
N GLY A 57 1.89 -7.01 2.97
CA GLY A 57 0.77 -7.95 3.13
C GLY A 57 1.20 -9.28 3.75
N LEU A 58 2.33 -9.85 3.30
CA LEU A 58 2.89 -11.09 3.87
C LEU A 58 3.27 -10.90 5.35
N LEU A 59 3.96 -9.81 5.68
CA LEU A 59 4.32 -9.49 7.06
C LEU A 59 3.09 -9.40 7.95
N MET A 60 2.04 -8.75 7.48
CA MET A 60 0.79 -8.62 8.23
C MET A 60 0.06 -9.94 8.44
N LEU A 61 0.03 -10.82 7.44
CA LEU A 61 -0.58 -12.14 7.58
C LEU A 61 0.15 -13.04 8.59
N THR A 62 1.43 -12.79 8.84
CA THR A 62 2.21 -13.55 9.85
C THR A 62 2.00 -13.08 11.28
N MET A 63 1.30 -11.95 11.48
CA MET A 63 1.06 -11.40 12.82
C MET A 63 -0.13 -12.07 13.50
N PRO A 64 0.01 -12.46 14.79
CA PRO A 64 -1.12 -12.91 15.59
C PRO A 64 -2.13 -11.79 15.78
N VAL A 65 -3.39 -12.06 15.49
CA VAL A 65 -4.50 -11.07 15.61
C VAL A 65 -4.68 -10.58 17.06
N GLU A 66 -4.30 -11.41 18.01
CA GLU A 66 -4.46 -11.16 19.45
C GLU A 66 -3.37 -10.25 20.02
N SER A 67 -2.26 -10.03 19.27
CA SER A 67 -1.18 -9.16 19.73
C SER A 67 -1.61 -7.70 19.86
N ASP A 68 -1.16 -7.02 20.91
CA ASP A 68 -1.48 -5.60 21.10
C ASP A 68 -0.92 -4.72 19.98
N ALA A 69 0.22 -5.10 19.40
CA ALA A 69 0.79 -4.43 18.24
C ALA A 69 -0.14 -4.52 17.02
N PHE A 70 -0.78 -5.69 16.78
CA PHE A 70 -1.73 -5.85 15.68
C PHE A 70 -3.00 -5.01 15.89
N LYS A 71 -3.56 -5.00 17.12
CA LYS A 71 -4.75 -4.22 17.44
C LYS A 71 -4.53 -2.73 17.23
N HIS A 72 -3.40 -2.22 17.73
CA HIS A 72 -3.07 -0.79 17.64
C HIS A 72 -2.81 -0.32 16.20
N PHE A 73 -2.20 -1.19 15.40
CA PHE A 73 -1.88 -0.92 14.00
C PHE A 73 -3.06 -1.20 13.05
N GLY A 74 -3.81 -2.28 13.31
CA GLY A 74 -4.83 -2.80 12.39
C GLY A 74 -5.94 -1.79 12.08
N GLU A 75 -6.40 -1.03 13.07
CA GLU A 75 -7.43 0.00 12.88
C GLU A 75 -6.96 1.14 11.97
N GLY A 76 -5.77 1.69 12.24
CA GLY A 76 -5.19 2.75 11.43
C GLY A 76 -4.91 2.30 10.00
N MET A 77 -4.45 1.08 9.82
CA MET A 77 -4.24 0.48 8.51
C MET A 77 -5.54 0.24 7.76
N LEU A 78 -6.59 -0.24 8.43
CA LEU A 78 -7.89 -0.43 7.81
C LEU A 78 -8.44 0.90 7.31
N LEU A 79 -8.37 1.95 8.13
CA LEU A 79 -8.78 3.30 7.73
C LEU A 79 -7.97 3.80 6.52
N PHE A 80 -6.65 3.65 6.54
CA PHE A 80 -5.78 3.99 5.42
C PHE A 80 -6.20 3.25 4.13
N ASN A 81 -6.44 1.95 4.22
CA ASN A 81 -6.82 1.14 3.06
C ASN A 81 -8.19 1.53 2.48
N ILE A 82 -9.16 1.88 3.33
CA ILE A 82 -10.47 2.38 2.87
C ILE A 82 -10.29 3.71 2.12
N MET A 83 -9.54 4.66 2.70
CA MET A 83 -9.25 5.94 2.05
C MET A 83 -8.48 5.75 0.73
N GLN A 84 -7.48 4.89 0.74
CA GLN A 84 -6.72 4.51 -0.46
C GLN A 84 -7.62 3.92 -1.54
N GLY A 85 -8.52 3.01 -1.17
CA GLY A 85 -9.48 2.39 -2.09
C GLY A 85 -10.40 3.41 -2.77
N LEU A 86 -10.96 4.34 -2.01
CA LEU A 86 -11.79 5.42 -2.53
C LEU A 86 -11.03 6.31 -3.51
N VAL A 87 -9.81 6.70 -3.16
CA VAL A 87 -8.95 7.52 -4.02
C VAL A 87 -8.58 6.76 -5.29
N MET A 88 -8.28 5.46 -5.21
CA MET A 88 -7.99 4.61 -6.37
C MET A 88 -9.17 4.48 -7.33
N ILE A 89 -10.40 4.39 -6.83
CA ILE A 89 -11.60 4.37 -7.69
C ILE A 89 -11.69 5.65 -8.51
N LEU A 90 -11.54 6.80 -7.85
CA LEU A 90 -11.57 8.11 -8.52
C LEU A 90 -10.41 8.26 -9.53
N GLN A 91 -9.21 7.87 -9.13
CA GLN A 91 -8.01 7.93 -9.99
C GLN A 91 -8.19 7.04 -11.23
N THR A 92 -8.66 5.81 -11.05
CA THR A 92 -8.92 4.87 -12.15
C THR A 92 -9.98 5.41 -13.10
N TYR A 93 -11.04 6.03 -12.58
CA TYR A 93 -12.09 6.65 -13.41
C TYR A 93 -11.51 7.72 -14.33
N TYR A 94 -10.72 8.66 -13.81
CA TYR A 94 -10.08 9.72 -14.62
C TYR A 94 -9.06 9.17 -15.63
N GLN A 95 -8.25 8.20 -15.21
CA GLN A 95 -7.25 7.56 -16.09
C GLN A 95 -7.92 6.81 -17.24
N ARG A 96 -8.99 6.05 -16.98
CA ARG A 96 -9.75 5.34 -18.02
C ARG A 96 -10.40 6.31 -19.01
N ARG A 97 -11.05 7.35 -18.51
CA ARG A 97 -11.65 8.37 -19.37
C ARG A 97 -10.62 8.98 -20.33
N ARG A 98 -9.44 9.26 -19.82
CA ARG A 98 -8.35 9.79 -20.63
C ARG A 98 -7.85 8.79 -21.68
N LEU A 99 -7.64 7.54 -21.30
CA LEU A 99 -7.25 6.49 -22.24
C LEU A 99 -8.25 6.39 -23.39
N TYR A 100 -9.55 6.38 -23.10
CA TYR A 100 -10.59 6.35 -24.15
C TYR A 100 -10.54 7.59 -25.06
N THR A 101 -10.28 8.76 -24.52
CA THR A 101 -10.10 9.96 -25.35
C THR A 101 -8.89 9.82 -26.29
N ARG A 102 -7.77 9.28 -25.81
CA ARG A 102 -6.59 9.03 -26.66
C ARG A 102 -6.84 7.99 -27.73
N ILE A 103 -7.55 6.92 -27.39
CA ILE A 103 -7.96 5.90 -28.37
C ILE A 103 -8.83 6.53 -29.47
N ALA A 104 -9.84 7.32 -29.09
CA ALA A 104 -10.73 7.99 -30.04
C ALA A 104 -9.98 8.98 -30.96
N LEU A 105 -8.89 9.61 -30.46
CA LEU A 105 -8.03 10.50 -31.24
C LEU A 105 -6.96 9.77 -32.08
N GLY A 106 -6.92 8.44 -32.06
CA GLY A 106 -5.90 7.66 -32.75
C GLY A 106 -4.48 7.82 -32.18
N LYS A 107 -4.34 8.36 -30.95
CA LYS A 107 -3.07 8.65 -30.28
C LYS A 107 -2.65 7.57 -29.28
N SER A 108 -3.28 6.42 -29.28
CA SER A 108 -3.01 5.32 -28.35
C SER A 108 -2.37 4.15 -29.06
N SER A 109 -1.36 3.55 -28.43
CA SER A 109 -0.80 2.26 -28.80
C SER A 109 -1.66 1.09 -28.29
N LYS A 110 -1.58 -0.08 -28.92
CA LYS A 110 -2.28 -1.30 -28.46
C LYS A 110 -1.85 -1.74 -27.05
N MET A 111 -0.63 -1.36 -26.61
CA MET A 111 -0.06 -1.72 -25.31
C MET A 111 -0.16 -0.59 -24.28
N ASP A 112 -0.84 0.53 -24.61
CA ASP A 112 -1.05 1.61 -23.67
C ASP A 112 -2.02 1.17 -22.57
N VAL A 113 -1.60 1.36 -21.32
CA VAL A 113 -2.44 1.16 -20.13
C VAL A 113 -2.80 2.50 -19.51
N ALA A 114 -3.92 2.55 -18.80
CA ALA A 114 -4.44 3.78 -18.20
C ALA A 114 -3.44 4.42 -17.22
N SER A 115 -2.61 3.62 -16.55
CA SER A 115 -1.60 4.04 -15.57
C SER A 115 -0.27 4.49 -16.18
N ALA A 116 0.02 4.17 -17.45
CA ALA A 116 1.31 4.47 -18.08
C ALA A 116 1.50 5.97 -18.43
N ASP A 117 0.42 6.72 -18.51
CA ASP A 117 0.48 8.11 -18.96
C ASP A 117 0.84 9.08 -17.81
N SER A 118 1.91 9.85 -18.01
CA SER A 118 2.48 10.76 -17.02
C SER A 118 1.88 12.17 -17.03
N SER A 119 1.08 12.54 -18.05
CA SER A 119 0.53 13.87 -18.11
C SER A 119 -0.80 13.98 -17.35
N ALA A 120 -0.95 15.00 -16.52
CA ALA A 120 -2.16 15.27 -15.78
C ALA A 120 -3.27 15.80 -16.68
N ALA A 121 -4.44 15.13 -16.70
CA ALA A 121 -5.65 15.70 -17.30
C ALA A 121 -6.21 16.80 -16.39
N SER A 122 -6.92 17.77 -16.94
CA SER A 122 -7.50 18.89 -16.18
C SER A 122 -8.40 18.42 -15.00
N GLY A 123 -9.12 17.31 -15.15
CA GLY A 123 -9.93 16.72 -14.06
C GLY A 123 -9.10 16.01 -12.98
N GLN A 124 -7.91 15.51 -13.30
CA GLN A 124 -7.01 14.88 -12.31
C GLN A 124 -6.39 15.92 -11.36
N MET A 125 -6.36 17.18 -11.71
CA MET A 125 -5.79 18.23 -10.85
C MET A 125 -6.53 18.36 -9.52
N LEU A 126 -7.84 18.12 -9.50
CA LEU A 126 -8.63 18.11 -8.26
C LEU A 126 -8.27 16.94 -7.34
N LEU A 127 -7.65 15.89 -7.89
CA LEU A 127 -7.27 14.71 -7.12
C LEU A 127 -5.93 14.89 -6.39
N PHE A 128 -5.04 15.77 -6.85
CA PHE A 128 -3.71 15.94 -6.26
C PHE A 128 -3.72 16.33 -4.78
N PRO A 129 -4.56 17.28 -4.30
CA PRO A 129 -4.62 17.59 -2.88
C PRO A 129 -5.01 16.37 -2.04
N VAL A 130 -5.96 15.57 -2.53
CA VAL A 130 -6.41 14.35 -1.84
C VAL A 130 -5.31 13.29 -1.81
N LEU A 131 -4.56 13.13 -2.92
CA LEU A 131 -3.39 12.24 -2.98
C LEU A 131 -2.30 12.66 -1.99
N PHE A 132 -1.99 13.96 -1.91
CA PHE A 132 -0.99 14.46 -0.96
C PHE A 132 -1.43 14.26 0.50
N LEU A 133 -2.71 14.48 0.82
CA LEU A 133 -3.25 14.20 2.15
C LEU A 133 -3.14 12.70 2.51
N LEU A 134 -3.47 11.84 1.56
CA LEU A 134 -3.35 10.39 1.76
C LEU A 134 -1.89 9.95 1.99
N GLN A 135 -0.96 10.51 1.21
CA GLN A 135 0.47 10.25 1.35
C GLN A 135 1.02 10.79 2.68
N ALA A 136 0.58 11.98 3.11
CA ALA A 136 0.92 12.53 4.40
C ALA A 136 0.42 11.64 5.55
N TYR A 137 -0.81 11.14 5.46
CA TYR A 137 -1.35 10.18 6.42
C TYR A 137 -0.56 8.86 6.43
N GLN A 138 -0.17 8.36 5.26
CA GLN A 138 0.68 7.17 5.14
C GLN A 138 2.04 7.36 5.83
N LEU A 139 2.70 8.51 5.60
CA LEU A 139 3.97 8.85 6.25
C LEU A 139 3.82 8.99 7.76
N TYR A 140 2.75 9.64 8.22
CA TYR A 140 2.42 9.77 9.64
C TYR A 140 2.25 8.40 10.31
N MET A 141 1.47 7.51 9.70
CA MET A 141 1.30 6.13 10.19
C MET A 141 2.62 5.37 10.23
N GLY A 142 3.42 5.46 9.18
CA GLY A 142 4.74 4.82 9.14
C GLY A 142 5.67 5.33 10.25
N LEU A 143 5.67 6.64 10.50
CA LEU A 143 6.47 7.25 11.55
C LEU A 143 6.02 6.79 12.95
N ILE A 144 4.72 6.78 13.22
CA ILE A 144 4.17 6.29 14.48
C ILE A 144 4.58 4.83 14.72
N MET A 145 4.43 3.96 13.73
CA MET A 145 4.82 2.56 13.83
C MET A 145 6.32 2.41 14.18
N ILE A 146 7.18 3.19 13.54
CA ILE A 146 8.63 3.17 13.83
C ILE A 146 8.90 3.63 15.25
N VAL A 147 8.36 4.77 15.66
CA VAL A 147 8.63 5.39 16.98
C VAL A 147 8.14 4.49 18.10
N TYR A 148 6.92 3.95 18.03
CA TYR A 148 6.36 3.11 19.08
C TYR A 148 7.04 1.74 19.20
N HIS A 149 7.56 1.21 18.10
CA HIS A 149 8.13 -0.14 18.07
C HIS A 149 9.66 -0.17 17.95
N ALA A 150 10.35 1.00 17.96
CA ALA A 150 11.81 1.08 17.88
C ALA A 150 12.51 0.31 19.01
N GLY A 151 11.94 0.32 20.22
CA GLY A 151 12.46 -0.42 21.37
C GLY A 151 12.53 -1.94 21.15
N ALA A 152 11.64 -2.50 20.36
CA ALA A 152 11.63 -3.92 20.04
C ALA A 152 12.85 -4.37 19.19
N LEU A 153 13.46 -3.45 18.44
CA LEU A 153 14.70 -3.71 17.70
C LEU A 153 15.93 -3.74 18.62
N ALA A 154 15.94 -2.90 19.65
CA ALA A 154 17.07 -2.79 20.59
C ALA A 154 17.14 -3.98 21.57
N SER A 155 16.06 -4.73 21.74
CA SER A 155 16.03 -5.90 22.59
C SER A 155 16.84 -7.04 21.97
N PRO A 156 17.90 -7.57 22.67
CA PRO A 156 18.69 -8.69 22.17
C PRO A 156 17.93 -10.01 22.16
N GLU A 157 16.82 -10.07 22.90
CA GLU A 157 16.01 -11.29 23.02
C GLU A 157 15.39 -11.67 21.68
N GLY A 158 15.51 -12.93 21.30
CA GLY A 158 14.81 -13.54 20.18
C GLY A 158 15.35 -13.22 18.77
N TRP A 159 16.53 -12.61 18.63
CA TRP A 159 17.17 -12.47 17.31
C TRP A 159 17.90 -13.77 16.87
N LEU A 160 18.40 -14.53 17.84
CA LEU A 160 19.13 -15.79 17.61
C LEU A 160 18.29 -17.02 18.00
N ASP A 161 17.16 -16.83 18.68
CA ASP A 161 16.26 -17.91 19.04
C ASP A 161 15.35 -18.23 17.85
N GLU A 162 15.24 -19.52 17.55
CA GLU A 162 14.41 -20.05 16.45
C GLU A 162 12.92 -19.67 16.60
N PHE A 163 12.49 -19.40 17.85
CA PHE A 163 11.17 -18.85 18.19
C PHE A 163 11.30 -17.80 19.31
N PRO A 164 11.01 -16.52 19.05
CA PRO A 164 10.99 -15.52 20.10
C PRO A 164 9.95 -15.88 21.17
N GLN A 165 10.35 -15.80 22.42
CA GLN A 165 9.56 -16.26 23.58
C GLN A 165 8.26 -15.44 23.78
N SER A 166 8.16 -14.21 23.26
CA SER A 166 6.94 -13.40 23.30
C SER A 166 6.38 -13.12 21.90
N SER A 167 5.12 -13.51 21.66
CA SER A 167 4.38 -13.16 20.44
C SER A 167 4.34 -11.65 20.21
N ASP A 168 4.38 -10.86 21.28
CA ASP A 168 4.31 -9.42 21.24
C ASP A 168 5.61 -8.78 20.74
N LEU A 169 6.77 -9.33 21.10
CA LEU A 169 8.06 -8.82 20.61
C LEU A 169 8.20 -9.06 19.09
N ARG A 170 7.81 -10.26 18.64
CA ARG A 170 7.79 -10.59 17.21
C ARG A 170 6.84 -9.66 16.43
N SER A 171 5.63 -9.46 16.94
CA SER A 171 4.63 -8.58 16.35
C SER A 171 5.12 -7.13 16.30
N SER A 172 5.74 -6.64 17.38
CA SER A 172 6.31 -5.29 17.44
C SER A 172 7.42 -5.08 16.40
N ARG A 173 8.30 -6.06 16.21
CA ARG A 173 9.33 -6.01 15.15
C ARG A 173 8.69 -5.99 13.76
N THR A 174 7.67 -6.80 13.54
CA THR A 174 6.94 -6.84 12.27
C THR A 174 6.29 -5.48 11.97
N VAL A 175 5.64 -4.86 12.96
CA VAL A 175 5.05 -3.52 12.81
C VAL A 175 6.12 -2.46 12.51
N PHE A 176 7.29 -2.53 13.17
CA PHE A 176 8.39 -1.63 12.87
C PHE A 176 8.80 -1.72 11.39
N PHE A 177 9.00 -2.92 10.85
CA PHE A 177 9.35 -3.09 9.43
C PHE A 177 8.21 -2.64 8.51
N CYS A 178 6.96 -2.91 8.85
CA CYS A 178 5.81 -2.35 8.12
C CYS A 178 5.86 -0.83 8.10
N GLY A 179 6.22 -0.18 9.21
CA GLY A 179 6.41 1.27 9.30
C GLY A 179 7.48 1.78 8.34
N VAL A 180 8.63 1.11 8.25
CA VAL A 180 9.69 1.45 7.29
C VAL A 180 9.17 1.37 5.85
N PHE A 181 8.47 0.29 5.49
CA PHE A 181 7.88 0.14 4.16
C PHE A 181 6.79 1.19 3.87
N PHE A 182 6.01 1.58 4.88
CA PHE A 182 5.02 2.66 4.74
C PHE A 182 5.70 4.00 4.42
N ILE A 183 6.84 4.31 5.06
CA ILE A 183 7.63 5.51 4.73
C ILE A 183 8.15 5.43 3.29
N VAL A 184 8.74 4.31 2.89
CA VAL A 184 9.27 4.12 1.52
C VAL A 184 8.15 4.29 0.50
N LEU A 185 7.00 3.64 0.70
CA LEU A 185 5.84 3.74 -0.18
C LEU A 185 5.28 5.17 -0.22
N GLY A 186 5.15 5.82 0.94
CA GLY A 186 4.63 7.18 1.05
C GLY A 186 5.51 8.20 0.32
N LEU A 187 6.83 8.14 0.53
CA LEU A 187 7.79 9.01 -0.15
C LEU A 187 7.81 8.75 -1.67
N GLY A 188 7.87 7.49 -2.08
CA GLY A 188 7.91 7.16 -3.50
C GLY A 188 6.62 7.57 -4.23
N ASN A 189 5.45 7.40 -3.60
CA ASN A 189 4.18 7.88 -4.12
C ASN A 189 4.14 9.41 -4.18
N PHE A 190 4.68 10.10 -3.16
CA PHE A 190 4.77 11.54 -3.13
C PHE A 190 5.62 12.07 -4.29
N PHE A 191 6.84 11.57 -4.47
CA PHE A 191 7.70 12.00 -5.56
C PHE A 191 7.14 11.64 -6.93
N SER A 192 6.51 10.48 -7.08
CA SER A 192 5.83 10.09 -8.33
C SER A 192 4.67 11.03 -8.66
N THR A 193 3.89 11.44 -7.66
CA THR A 193 2.80 12.41 -7.81
C THR A 193 3.34 13.78 -8.19
N LEU A 194 4.39 14.24 -7.50
CA LEU A 194 5.06 15.51 -7.78
C LEU A 194 5.66 15.54 -9.20
N ALA A 195 6.33 14.47 -9.62
CA ALA A 195 6.85 14.33 -10.97
C ALA A 195 5.74 14.41 -12.04
N THR A 196 4.57 13.84 -11.75
CA THR A 196 3.40 13.92 -12.64
C THR A 196 2.85 15.35 -12.73
N LEU A 197 2.90 16.10 -11.65
CA LEU A 197 2.46 17.49 -11.60
C LEU A 197 3.42 18.42 -12.40
N ASN A 198 4.71 18.14 -12.31
CA ASN A 198 5.75 18.94 -12.98
C ASN A 198 5.94 18.58 -14.48
N ALA A 199 5.40 17.45 -14.94
CA ALA A 199 5.49 17.00 -16.34
C ALA A 199 4.54 17.76 -17.30
N LYS A 200 4.14 19.00 -16.97
CA LYS A 200 3.43 19.95 -17.81
C LYS A 200 4.40 20.81 -18.60
#